data_27ae65bc57f3ae90b007a471fb5eafb8
#
_entry.id   27ae65bc57f3ae90b007a471fb5eafb8
#
_cell.length_a   1.000
_cell.length_b   1.000
_cell.length_c   1.000
_cell.angle_alpha   90.00
_cell.angle_beta   90.00
_cell.angle_gamma   90.00
#
_symmetry.space_group_name_H-M   'P 1'
#
loop_
_entity.id
_entity.type
_entity.pdbx_description
1 polymer ?
#
loop_
_entity_poly.entity_id
_entity_poly.type
_entity_poly.pdbx_seq_one_letter_code
_entity_poly.pdbx_strand_id
1 'polypeptide(L)'
;REQNYIQTSRLFLLVISGCLIFIGIMNFLNVRVTEILIRKKECILLENVGMTKKQLYRMFLSEGIVTWMALSVLILTVGTILLCGIGWYMKTKISYFVFSYPIKEMVALLMILLAGSILVPEILYKKFYGKTNIK
;
A
#
# COMPACT_ATOMS: atom_id res chain seq x y z
N ARG A 1 -25.72 -28.73 -9.99
CA ARG A 1 -26.09 -28.00 -8.74
C ARG A 1 -24.83 -27.64 -7.93
N GLU A 2 -23.90 -28.55 -7.68
CA GLU A 2 -22.68 -28.31 -6.86
C GLU A 2 -21.75 -27.26 -7.47
N GLN A 3 -21.58 -27.22 -8.79
CA GLN A 3 -20.72 -26.24 -9.44
C GLN A 3 -21.20 -24.80 -9.23
N ASN A 4 -22.50 -24.57 -9.17
CA ASN A 4 -23.05 -23.24 -8.93
C ASN A 4 -22.77 -22.74 -7.50
N TYR A 5 -22.81 -23.62 -6.50
CA TYR A 5 -22.45 -23.26 -5.11
C TYR A 5 -20.99 -22.89 -4.98
N ILE A 6 -20.09 -23.63 -5.65
CA ILE A 6 -18.64 -23.35 -5.64
C ILE A 6 -18.36 -22.02 -6.31
N GLN A 7 -18.98 -21.74 -7.46
CA GLN A 7 -18.81 -20.46 -8.16
C GLN A 7 -19.37 -19.27 -7.34
N THR A 8 -20.53 -19.44 -6.73
CA THR A 8 -21.12 -18.38 -5.89
C THR A 8 -20.27 -18.08 -4.68
N SER A 9 -19.79 -19.11 -3.99
CA SER A 9 -18.89 -18.95 -2.84
C SER A 9 -17.57 -18.27 -3.22
N ARG A 10 -17.00 -18.62 -4.38
CA ARG A 10 -15.79 -18.02 -4.92
C ARG A 10 -15.99 -16.53 -5.25
N LEU A 11 -17.10 -16.19 -5.89
CA LEU A 11 -17.45 -14.80 -6.19
C LEU A 11 -17.62 -13.97 -4.91
N PHE A 12 -18.31 -14.52 -3.91
CA PHE A 12 -18.51 -13.87 -2.62
C PHE A 12 -17.19 -13.58 -1.91
N LEU A 13 -16.29 -14.55 -1.86
CA LEU A 13 -14.94 -14.38 -1.30
C LEU A 13 -14.11 -13.35 -2.08
N LEU A 14 -14.22 -13.34 -3.40
CA LEU A 14 -13.53 -12.35 -4.25
C LEU A 14 -14.02 -10.91 -3.97
N VAL A 15 -15.33 -10.72 -3.82
CA VAL A 15 -15.91 -9.40 -3.52
C VAL A 15 -15.47 -8.92 -2.14
N ILE A 16 -15.54 -9.77 -1.12
CA ILE A 16 -15.07 -9.40 0.24
C ILE A 16 -13.59 -9.07 0.23
N SER A 17 -12.77 -9.89 -0.41
CA SER A 17 -11.32 -9.66 -0.52
C SER A 17 -11.03 -8.35 -1.24
N GLY A 18 -11.73 -8.06 -2.33
CA GLY A 18 -11.63 -6.80 -3.07
C GLY A 18 -11.98 -5.59 -2.22
N CYS A 19 -13.06 -5.67 -1.43
CA CYS A 19 -13.45 -4.61 -0.51
C CYS A 19 -12.37 -4.36 0.57
N LEU A 20 -11.82 -5.43 1.16
CA LEU A 20 -10.76 -5.31 2.17
C LEU A 20 -9.49 -4.68 1.60
N ILE A 21 -9.08 -5.08 0.40
CA ILE A 21 -7.94 -4.49 -0.30
C ILE A 21 -8.18 -3.00 -0.58
N PHE A 22 -9.37 -2.65 -1.05
CA PHE A 22 -9.74 -1.26 -1.31
C PHE A 22 -9.69 -0.40 -0.06
N ILE A 23 -10.25 -0.88 1.05
CA ILE A 23 -10.19 -0.20 2.36
C ILE A 23 -8.75 -0.05 2.81
N GLY A 24 -7.92 -1.08 2.67
CA GLY A 24 -6.49 -1.03 3.01
C GLY A 24 -5.72 0.01 2.22
N ILE A 25 -5.94 0.08 0.90
CA ILE A 25 -5.32 1.09 0.03
C ILE A 25 -5.79 2.50 0.41
N MET A 26 -7.09 2.71 0.64
CA MET A 26 -7.62 4.01 1.05
C MET A 26 -7.06 4.46 2.40
N ASN A 27 -6.94 3.54 3.36
CA ASN A 27 -6.32 3.84 4.64
C ASN A 27 -4.85 4.22 4.49
N PHE A 28 -4.09 3.47 3.69
CA PHE A 28 -2.70 3.78 3.40
C PHE A 28 -2.54 5.18 2.78
N LEU A 29 -3.33 5.51 1.76
CA LEU A 29 -3.29 6.81 1.11
C LEU A 29 -3.66 7.94 2.09
N ASN A 30 -4.68 7.74 2.92
CA ASN A 30 -5.10 8.72 3.93
C ASN A 30 -3.98 9.00 4.95
N VAL A 31 -3.32 7.95 5.45
CA VAL A 31 -2.19 8.09 6.36
C VAL A 31 -1.04 8.88 5.70
N ARG A 32 -0.69 8.55 4.45
CA ARG A 32 0.38 9.24 3.70
C ARG A 32 0.07 10.72 3.46
N VAL A 33 -1.16 11.04 3.08
CA VAL A 33 -1.60 12.43 2.90
C VAL A 33 -1.55 13.20 4.22
N THR A 34 -2.06 12.61 5.28
CA THR A 34 -2.10 13.23 6.62
C THR A 34 -0.69 13.49 7.14
N GLU A 35 0.22 12.54 7.00
CA GLU A 35 1.62 12.66 7.40
C GLU A 35 2.31 13.87 6.76
N ILE A 36 2.16 14.04 5.45
CA ILE A 36 2.74 15.17 4.72
C ILE A 36 2.08 16.50 5.12
N LEU A 37 0.75 16.50 5.36
CA LEU A 37 0.01 17.69 5.78
C LEU A 37 0.42 18.17 7.17
N ILE A 38 0.62 17.27 8.12
CA ILE A 38 1.06 17.59 9.48
C ILE A 38 2.46 18.22 9.45
N ARG A 39 3.35 17.67 8.64
CA ARG A 39 4.74 18.16 8.50
C ARG A 39 4.90 19.42 7.67
N LYS A 40 3.82 19.99 7.15
CA LYS A 40 3.87 21.23 6.36
C LYS A 40 4.54 22.38 7.12
N LYS A 41 4.32 22.49 8.42
CA LYS A 41 4.97 23.52 9.27
C LYS A 41 6.47 23.31 9.38
N GLU A 42 6.92 22.07 9.52
CA GLU A 42 8.35 21.70 9.54
C GLU A 42 9.01 22.02 8.20
N CYS A 43 8.31 21.80 7.10
CA CYS A 43 8.79 22.13 5.75
C CYS A 43 9.06 23.63 5.59
N ILE A 44 8.16 24.48 6.08
CA ILE A 44 8.32 25.94 6.07
C ILE A 44 9.54 26.36 6.90
N LEU A 45 9.73 25.75 8.06
CA LEU A 45 10.90 26.01 8.90
C LEU A 45 12.20 25.61 8.21
N LEU A 46 12.25 24.45 7.58
CA LEU A 46 13.43 23.97 6.83
C LEU A 46 13.74 24.86 5.61
N GLU A 47 12.72 25.38 4.93
CA GLU A 47 12.87 26.32 3.82
C GLU A 47 13.46 27.65 4.33
N ASN A 48 13.04 28.13 5.51
CA ASN A 48 13.59 29.32 6.14
C ASN A 48 15.07 29.18 6.58
N VAL A 49 15.52 27.97 6.87
CA VAL A 49 16.92 27.65 7.19
C VAL A 49 17.79 27.53 5.91
N GLY A 50 17.19 27.64 4.72
CA GLY A 50 17.91 27.63 3.45
C GLY A 50 17.81 26.31 2.67
N MET A 51 16.94 25.40 3.06
CA MET A 51 16.71 24.16 2.33
C MET A 51 15.97 24.44 1.03
N THR A 52 16.46 23.89 -0.09
CA THR A 52 15.80 24.07 -1.38
C THR A 52 14.56 23.18 -1.49
N LYS A 53 13.55 23.63 -2.24
CA LYS A 53 12.32 22.88 -2.51
C LYS A 53 12.58 21.47 -3.06
N LYS A 54 13.64 21.35 -3.89
CA LYS A 54 14.06 20.06 -4.45
C LYS A 54 14.63 19.10 -3.40
N GLN A 55 15.36 19.61 -2.42
CA GLN A 55 15.86 18.81 -1.30
C GLN A 55 14.73 18.32 -0.42
N LEU A 56 13.75 19.18 -0.15
CA LEU A 56 12.53 18.83 0.61
C LEU A 56 11.74 17.72 -0.09
N TYR A 57 11.51 17.83 -1.39
CA TYR A 57 10.85 16.80 -2.17
C TYR A 57 11.59 15.46 -2.12
N ARG A 58 12.92 15.48 -2.24
CA ARG A 58 13.76 14.28 -2.14
C ARG A 58 13.67 13.62 -0.77
N MET A 59 13.58 14.43 0.29
CA MET A 59 13.40 13.94 1.66
C MET A 59 12.08 13.15 1.80
N PHE A 60 10.96 13.72 1.33
CA PHE A 60 9.66 13.03 1.36
C PHE A 60 9.62 11.76 0.49
N LEU A 61 10.30 11.79 -0.65
CA LEU A 61 10.42 10.60 -1.51
C LEU A 61 11.19 9.48 -0.81
N SER A 62 12.34 9.79 -0.23
CA SER A 62 13.15 8.79 0.49
C SER A 62 12.39 8.18 1.67
N GLU A 63 11.68 9.01 2.43
CA GLU A 63 10.83 8.57 3.54
C GLU A 63 9.67 7.67 3.04
N GLY A 64 9.06 8.03 1.91
CA GLY A 64 8.05 7.20 1.25
C GLY A 64 8.57 5.82 0.87
N ILE A 65 9.77 5.75 0.31
CA ILE A 65 10.41 4.49 -0.08
C ILE A 65 10.75 3.64 1.15
N VAL A 66 11.27 4.24 2.22
CA VAL A 66 11.58 3.54 3.48
C VAL A 66 10.31 2.96 4.10
N THR A 67 9.23 3.73 4.15
CA THR A 67 7.93 3.26 4.65
C THR A 67 7.39 2.12 3.79
N TRP A 68 7.50 2.23 2.46
CA TRP A 68 7.11 1.16 1.55
C TRP A 68 7.92 -0.11 1.78
N MET A 69 9.25 0.00 1.98
CA MET A 69 10.10 -1.16 2.27
C MET A 69 9.69 -1.83 3.58
N ALA A 70 9.46 -1.07 4.63
CA ALA A 70 9.03 -1.60 5.93
C ALA A 70 7.68 -2.34 5.81
N LEU A 71 6.70 -1.74 5.12
CA LEU A 71 5.40 -2.37 4.86
C LEU A 71 5.53 -3.63 4.00
N SER A 72 6.41 -3.62 2.99
CA SER A 72 6.64 -4.77 2.13
C SER A 72 7.19 -5.97 2.91
N VAL A 73 8.16 -5.74 3.78
CA VAL A 73 8.71 -6.78 4.67
C VAL A 73 7.61 -7.33 5.58
N LEU A 74 6.80 -6.46 6.17
CA LEU A 74 5.72 -6.85 7.06
C LEU A 74 4.65 -7.67 6.32
N ILE A 75 4.21 -7.23 5.14
CA ILE A 75 3.23 -7.95 4.32
C ILE A 75 3.76 -9.32 3.90
N LEU A 76 5.03 -9.39 3.46
CA LEU A 76 5.63 -10.66 3.04
C LEU A 76 5.78 -11.63 4.22
N THR A 77 6.24 -11.18 5.38
CA THR A 77 6.42 -12.05 6.54
C THR A 77 5.10 -12.52 7.13
N VAL A 78 4.21 -11.61 7.49
CA VAL A 78 2.91 -11.94 8.08
C VAL A 78 2.03 -12.67 7.06
N GLY A 79 2.00 -12.22 5.81
CA GLY A 79 1.23 -12.84 4.74
C GLY A 79 1.68 -14.28 4.49
N THR A 80 3.00 -14.54 4.43
CA THR A 80 3.53 -15.89 4.25
C THR A 80 3.20 -16.80 5.44
N ILE A 81 3.34 -16.32 6.67
CA ILE A 81 3.00 -17.09 7.88
C ILE A 81 1.53 -17.49 7.87
N LEU A 82 0.63 -16.56 7.56
CA LEU A 82 -0.80 -16.83 7.48
C LEU A 82 -1.15 -17.82 6.37
N LEU A 83 -0.58 -17.64 5.17
CA LEU A 83 -0.79 -18.55 4.05
C LEU A 83 -0.28 -19.96 4.31
N CYS A 84 0.91 -20.08 4.92
CA CYS A 84 1.45 -21.37 5.32
C CYS A 84 0.59 -22.05 6.40
N GLY A 85 0.12 -21.29 7.39
CA GLY A 85 -0.76 -21.79 8.44
C GLY A 85 -2.10 -22.30 7.89
N ILE A 86 -2.72 -21.53 7.02
CA ILE A 86 -3.98 -21.94 6.35
C ILE A 86 -3.73 -23.16 5.43
N GLY A 87 -2.63 -23.15 4.68
CA GLY A 87 -2.25 -24.26 3.79
C GLY A 87 -2.02 -25.56 4.56
N TRP A 88 -1.34 -25.48 5.70
CA TRP A 88 -1.14 -26.65 6.58
C TRP A 88 -2.45 -27.16 7.15
N TYR A 89 -3.31 -26.29 7.66
CA TYR A 89 -4.63 -26.64 8.17
C TYR A 89 -5.51 -27.29 7.09
N MET A 90 -5.55 -26.74 5.89
CA MET A 90 -6.33 -27.27 4.78
C MET A 90 -5.82 -28.64 4.29
N LYS A 91 -4.50 -28.83 4.23
CA LYS A 91 -3.91 -30.15 3.91
C LYS A 91 -4.33 -31.25 4.88
N THR A 92 -4.52 -30.91 6.15
CA THR A 92 -4.91 -31.88 7.18
C THR A 92 -6.37 -32.29 7.07
N LYS A 93 -7.23 -31.43 6.48
CA LYS A 93 -8.69 -31.66 6.39
C LYS A 93 -9.17 -32.07 5.01
N ILE A 94 -8.43 -31.72 3.94
CA ILE A 94 -8.85 -31.92 2.55
C ILE A 94 -7.70 -32.52 1.75
N SER A 95 -7.81 -33.82 1.39
CA SER A 95 -6.77 -34.58 0.70
C SER A 95 -6.47 -34.09 -0.73
N TYR A 96 -7.35 -33.31 -1.34
CA TYR A 96 -7.22 -32.80 -2.69
C TYR A 96 -6.82 -31.32 -2.78
N PHE A 97 -6.40 -30.71 -1.67
CA PHE A 97 -6.04 -29.28 -1.64
C PHE A 97 -4.64 -29.06 -2.24
N VAL A 98 -4.59 -28.43 -3.41
CA VAL A 98 -3.35 -27.97 -4.04
C VAL A 98 -3.09 -26.54 -3.61
N PHE A 99 -2.08 -26.35 -2.75
CA PHE A 99 -1.66 -25.01 -2.32
C PHE A 99 -0.91 -24.33 -3.46
N SER A 100 -1.50 -23.26 -4.01
CA SER A 100 -0.83 -22.37 -4.96
C SER A 100 -0.56 -21.04 -4.26
N TYR A 101 0.72 -20.65 -4.19
CA TYR A 101 1.11 -19.39 -3.58
C TYR A 101 0.73 -18.22 -4.50
N PRO A 102 -0.04 -17.21 -4.04
CA PRO A 102 -0.56 -16.13 -4.87
C PRO A 102 0.50 -15.03 -5.11
N ILE A 103 1.60 -15.39 -5.82
CA ILE A 103 2.71 -14.47 -6.07
C ILE A 103 2.27 -13.26 -6.88
N LYS A 104 1.41 -13.46 -7.89
CA LYS A 104 0.95 -12.39 -8.79
C LYS A 104 0.17 -11.33 -8.05
N GLU A 105 -0.73 -11.75 -7.18
CA GLU A 105 -1.58 -10.88 -6.37
C GLU A 105 -0.75 -10.10 -5.35
N MET A 106 0.22 -10.75 -4.73
CA MET A 106 1.14 -10.09 -3.79
C MET A 106 2.01 -9.04 -4.48
N VAL A 107 2.58 -9.38 -5.64
CA VAL A 107 3.38 -8.42 -6.42
C VAL A 107 2.53 -7.24 -6.89
N ALA A 108 1.31 -7.49 -7.37
CA ALA A 108 0.39 -6.42 -7.77
C ALA A 108 0.08 -5.46 -6.61
N LEU A 109 -0.19 -5.98 -5.42
CA LEU A 109 -0.45 -5.17 -4.23
C LEU A 109 0.77 -4.33 -3.83
N LEU A 110 1.96 -4.91 -3.84
CA LEU A 110 3.20 -4.19 -3.54
C LEU A 110 3.47 -3.06 -4.55
N MET A 111 3.18 -3.29 -5.83
CA MET A 111 3.32 -2.27 -6.88
C MET A 111 2.32 -1.12 -6.70
N ILE A 112 1.08 -1.40 -6.32
CA ILE A 112 0.06 -0.38 -6.03
C ILE A 112 0.49 0.48 -4.83
N LEU A 113 0.98 -0.14 -3.76
CA LEU A 113 1.48 0.58 -2.58
C LEU A 113 2.71 1.43 -2.91
N LEU A 114 3.62 0.93 -3.76
CA LEU A 114 4.77 1.70 -4.22
C LEU A 114 4.34 2.92 -5.03
N ALA A 115 3.42 2.73 -5.98
CA ALA A 115 2.85 3.84 -6.76
C ALA A 115 2.21 4.89 -5.84
N GLY A 116 1.41 4.50 -4.86
CA GLY A 116 0.84 5.41 -3.85
C GLY A 116 1.90 6.16 -3.06
N SER A 117 2.96 5.48 -2.66
CA SER A 117 4.07 6.07 -1.89
C SER A 117 4.85 7.13 -2.67
N ILE A 118 4.92 7.02 -3.99
CA ILE A 118 5.59 7.99 -4.88
C ILE A 118 4.62 9.09 -5.32
N LEU A 119 3.39 8.74 -5.72
CA LEU A 119 2.43 9.69 -6.28
C LEU A 119 1.92 10.70 -5.24
N VAL A 120 1.72 10.27 -3.99
CA VAL A 120 1.18 11.18 -2.95
C VAL A 120 2.12 12.37 -2.71
N PRO A 121 3.42 12.20 -2.44
CA PRO A 121 4.31 13.34 -2.29
C PRO A 121 4.43 14.20 -3.55
N GLU A 122 4.39 13.59 -4.75
CA GLU A 122 4.44 14.33 -6.00
C GLU A 122 3.21 15.24 -6.20
N ILE A 123 2.01 14.71 -5.97
CA ILE A 123 0.76 15.48 -6.12
C ILE A 123 0.69 16.60 -5.08
N LEU A 124 1.05 16.31 -3.83
CA LEU A 124 1.03 17.31 -2.77
C LEU A 124 2.09 18.38 -2.97
N TYR A 125 3.28 18.00 -3.43
CA TYR A 125 4.32 18.96 -3.79
C TYR A 125 3.85 19.92 -4.90
N LYS A 126 3.29 19.40 -5.97
CA LYS A 126 2.70 20.22 -7.04
C LYS A 126 1.57 21.13 -6.53
N LYS A 127 0.74 20.65 -5.63
CA LYS A 127 -0.37 21.42 -5.05
C LYS A 127 0.11 22.55 -4.13
N PHE A 128 1.17 22.30 -3.35
CA PHE A 128 1.71 23.29 -2.41
C PHE A 128 2.60 24.32 -3.08
N TYR A 129 3.42 23.91 -4.04
CA TYR A 129 4.42 24.76 -4.66
C TYR A 129 4.06 25.21 -6.08
N GLY A 130 3.16 24.51 -6.77
CA GLY A 130 2.69 24.88 -8.11
C GLY A 130 1.82 26.14 -8.13
N LYS A 131 1.22 26.52 -7.00
CA LYS A 131 0.45 27.78 -6.87
C LYS A 131 1.31 29.02 -6.58
N THR A 132 2.59 28.85 -6.29
CA THR A 132 3.49 29.99 -5.95
C THR A 132 4.19 30.59 -7.17
N ASN A 133 3.97 30.04 -8.35
CA ASN A 133 4.54 30.59 -9.62
C ASN A 133 3.58 31.57 -10.36
N ILE A 134 2.56 32.11 -9.66
CA ILE A 134 1.73 33.19 -10.21
C ILE A 134 1.90 34.39 -9.28
N LYS A 135 3.07 35.01 -9.28
CA LYS A 135 3.28 36.45 -9.08
C LYS A 135 4.64 36.84 -9.58
#